data_758b9388d2a68faff89311a09256d058
#
_entry.id   758b9388d2a68faff89311a09256d058
#
_cell.length_a   1.000
_cell.length_b   1.000
_cell.length_c   1.000
_cell.angle_alpha   90.00
_cell.angle_beta   90.00
_cell.angle_gamma   90.00
#
_symmetry.space_group_name_H-M   'P 1'
#
loop_
_entity.id
_entity.type
_entity.pdbx_description
1 polymer ?
#
loop_
_entity_poly.entity_id
_entity_poly.type
_entity_poly.pdbx_seq_one_letter_code
_entity_poly.pdbx_strand_id
1 'polypeptide(L)'
;MEKKNLFGLCPYVTSQKVLTGKWSMYIMYLLTDSPIRFNELQRKMPEEMTHTTLSRQLKKLEEEGLIERIEYQQIPPKVEYKLSDIGEKFRKVLKELEIWGNEYIQYLNDKE
;
A
#
# COMPACT_ATOMS: atom_id res chain seq x y z
N MET A 1 -12.38 31.54 -14.32
CA MET A 1 -13.04 30.23 -14.14
C MET A 1 -12.25 29.41 -13.11
N GLU A 2 -12.92 29.00 -12.09
CA GLU A 2 -12.26 28.25 -11.02
C GLU A 2 -12.05 26.80 -11.43
N LYS A 3 -10.86 26.28 -11.15
CA LYS A 3 -10.59 24.88 -11.31
C LYS A 3 -11.19 24.13 -10.12
N LYS A 4 -11.98 23.11 -10.39
CA LYS A 4 -12.52 22.27 -9.32
C LYS A 4 -11.43 21.34 -8.80
N ASN A 5 -11.18 21.42 -7.50
CA ASN A 5 -10.31 20.47 -6.83
C ASN A 5 -11.20 19.34 -6.30
N LEU A 6 -11.17 18.21 -6.97
CA LEU A 6 -12.02 17.09 -6.60
C LEU A 6 -11.44 16.23 -5.48
N PHE A 7 -10.16 16.43 -5.15
CA PHE A 7 -9.56 15.72 -4.03
C PHE A 7 -10.25 16.15 -2.73
N GLY A 8 -10.67 15.17 -1.94
CA GLY A 8 -11.41 15.42 -0.72
C GLY A 8 -12.91 15.59 -0.93
N LEU A 9 -13.36 15.65 -2.19
CA LEU A 9 -14.78 15.78 -2.52
C LEU A 9 -15.30 14.56 -3.28
N CYS A 10 -14.55 14.11 -4.29
CA CYS A 10 -14.93 12.93 -5.06
C CYS A 10 -14.19 11.71 -4.52
N PRO A 11 -14.90 10.66 -4.10
CA PRO A 11 -14.23 9.48 -3.55
C PRO A 11 -13.31 8.79 -4.55
N TYR A 12 -13.61 8.82 -5.82
CA TYR A 12 -12.77 8.16 -6.83
C TYR A 12 -11.48 8.93 -7.06
N VAL A 13 -11.56 10.24 -7.18
CA VAL A 13 -10.36 11.08 -7.36
C VAL A 13 -9.49 11.04 -6.11
N THR A 14 -10.13 11.10 -4.93
CA THR A 14 -9.41 11.05 -3.66
C THR A 14 -8.66 9.73 -3.51
N SER A 15 -9.33 8.61 -3.75
CA SER A 15 -8.73 7.28 -3.64
C SER A 15 -7.60 7.10 -4.64
N GLN A 16 -7.81 7.52 -5.88
CA GLN A 16 -6.81 7.41 -6.93
C GLN A 16 -5.54 8.14 -6.56
N LYS A 17 -5.65 9.35 -6.01
CA LYS A 17 -4.48 10.14 -5.63
C LYS A 17 -3.68 9.47 -4.53
N VAL A 18 -4.37 8.90 -3.54
CA VAL A 18 -3.73 8.24 -2.41
C VAL A 18 -3.03 6.95 -2.85
N LEU A 19 -3.62 6.24 -3.82
CA LEU A 19 -3.15 4.92 -4.26
C LEU A 19 -2.32 4.98 -5.54
N THR A 20 -1.69 6.12 -5.84
CA THR A 20 -0.92 6.28 -7.07
C THR A 20 0.44 5.59 -7.03
N GLY A 21 0.94 5.23 -5.87
CA GLY A 21 2.20 4.48 -5.78
C GLY A 21 2.05 3.12 -6.46
N LYS A 22 3.02 2.78 -7.29
CA LYS A 22 2.97 1.54 -8.07
C LYS A 22 2.74 0.31 -7.20
N TRP A 23 3.29 0.31 -5.98
CA TRP A 23 3.23 -0.85 -5.09
C TRP A 23 2.37 -0.62 -3.85
N SER A 24 1.62 0.50 -3.80
CA SER A 24 0.86 0.88 -2.60
C SER A 24 -0.12 -0.19 -2.15
N MET A 25 -0.95 -0.70 -3.06
CA MET A 25 -1.94 -1.70 -2.71
C MET A 25 -1.30 -3.03 -2.29
N TYR A 26 -0.22 -3.42 -2.98
CA TYR A 26 0.47 -4.65 -2.64
C TYR A 26 1.09 -4.58 -1.25
N ILE A 27 1.73 -3.45 -0.92
CA ILE A 27 2.31 -3.24 0.41
C ILE A 27 1.22 -3.29 1.48
N MET A 28 0.11 -2.60 1.25
CA MET A 28 -0.99 -2.62 2.22
C MET A 28 -1.54 -4.03 2.40
N TYR A 29 -1.66 -4.78 1.30
CA TYR A 29 -2.09 -6.17 1.36
C TYR A 29 -1.16 -7.00 2.25
N LEU A 30 0.14 -6.85 2.08
CA LEU A 30 1.11 -7.59 2.89
C LEU A 30 0.99 -7.28 4.37
N LEU A 31 0.58 -6.04 4.71
CA LEU A 31 0.46 -5.61 6.09
C LEU A 31 -0.88 -5.99 6.73
N THR A 32 -1.78 -6.65 6.00
CA THR A 32 -3.07 -7.03 6.58
C THR A 32 -2.96 -8.11 7.64
N ASP A 33 -1.95 -8.96 7.58
CA ASP A 33 -1.80 -10.06 8.54
C ASP A 33 -1.18 -9.61 9.85
N SER A 34 -0.13 -8.81 9.79
CA SER A 34 0.61 -8.40 10.98
C SER A 34 1.59 -7.30 10.61
N PRO A 35 2.14 -6.60 11.62
CA PRO A 35 3.26 -5.68 11.36
C PRO A 35 4.43 -6.44 10.76
N ILE A 36 5.16 -5.80 9.85
CA ILE A 36 6.27 -6.42 9.14
C ILE A 36 7.49 -5.50 9.18
N ARG A 37 8.67 -6.08 9.36
CA ARG A 37 9.94 -5.35 9.33
C ARG A 37 10.32 -5.00 7.90
N PHE A 38 11.09 -3.93 7.73
CA PHE A 38 11.53 -3.47 6.42
C PHE A 38 12.17 -4.59 5.59
N ASN A 39 13.10 -5.33 6.20
CA ASN A 39 13.81 -6.37 5.45
C ASN A 39 12.89 -7.49 4.97
N GLU A 40 11.87 -7.81 5.76
CA GLU A 40 10.87 -8.79 5.34
C GLU A 40 10.03 -8.27 4.19
N LEU A 41 9.62 -7.00 4.26
CA LEU A 41 8.88 -6.38 3.16
C LEU A 41 9.72 -6.40 1.89
N GLN A 42 11.00 -6.07 2.00
CA GLN A 42 11.85 -6.05 0.82
C GLN A 42 11.98 -7.42 0.17
N ARG A 43 12.06 -8.47 0.97
CA ARG A 43 12.12 -9.84 0.43
C ARG A 43 10.87 -10.23 -0.35
N LYS A 44 9.74 -9.59 -0.06
CA LYS A 44 8.47 -9.86 -0.74
C LYS A 44 8.24 -8.98 -1.96
N MET A 45 9.14 -8.00 -2.20
CA MET A 45 9.07 -7.13 -3.37
C MET A 45 9.81 -7.78 -4.54
N PRO A 46 9.58 -7.30 -5.78
CA PRO A 46 10.35 -7.76 -6.92
C PRO A 46 11.86 -7.57 -6.68
N GLU A 47 12.66 -8.48 -7.22
CA GLU A 47 14.11 -8.47 -7.01
C GLU A 47 14.77 -7.17 -7.43
N GLU A 48 14.26 -6.54 -8.48
CA GLU A 48 14.82 -5.29 -8.99
C GLU A 48 14.48 -4.07 -8.14
N MET A 49 13.62 -4.21 -7.15
CA MET A 49 13.29 -3.08 -6.28
C MET A 49 14.42 -2.81 -5.29
N THR A 50 14.95 -1.59 -5.33
CA THR A 50 16.04 -1.20 -4.43
C THR A 50 15.50 -0.83 -3.06
N HIS A 51 16.41 -0.87 -2.06
CA HIS A 51 16.11 -0.39 -0.71
C HIS A 51 15.58 1.04 -0.74
N THR A 52 16.21 1.91 -1.54
CA THR A 52 15.81 3.31 -1.65
C THR A 52 14.38 3.45 -2.18
N THR A 53 14.02 2.67 -3.20
CA THR A 53 12.69 2.71 -3.79
C THR A 53 11.64 2.26 -2.78
N LEU A 54 11.90 1.18 -2.06
CA LEU A 54 10.95 0.70 -1.05
C LEU A 54 10.81 1.71 0.09
N SER A 55 11.93 2.28 0.55
CA SER A 55 11.89 3.32 1.59
C SER A 55 11.00 4.49 1.18
N ARG A 56 11.11 4.91 -0.08
CA ARG A 56 10.33 6.02 -0.60
C ARG A 56 8.84 5.67 -0.66
N GLN A 57 8.52 4.45 -1.09
CA GLN A 57 7.14 4.00 -1.13
C GLN A 57 6.52 3.95 0.27
N LEU A 58 7.26 3.42 1.24
CA LEU A 58 6.77 3.35 2.62
C LEU A 58 6.59 4.72 3.23
N LYS A 59 7.54 5.62 2.98
CA LYS A 59 7.43 7.00 3.49
C LYS A 59 6.20 7.69 2.93
N LYS A 60 5.92 7.50 1.65
CA LYS A 60 4.74 8.08 1.01
C LYS A 60 3.46 7.57 1.65
N LEU A 61 3.36 6.26 1.85
CA LEU A 61 2.18 5.66 2.50
C LEU A 61 2.02 6.18 3.94
N GLU A 62 3.13 6.36 4.64
CA GLU A 62 3.12 6.89 5.99
C GLU A 62 2.65 8.35 6.01
N GLU A 63 3.16 9.17 5.09
CA GLU A 63 2.76 10.58 4.98
C GLU A 63 1.28 10.72 4.62
N GLU A 64 0.75 9.78 3.85
CA GLU A 64 -0.67 9.77 3.51
C GLU A 64 -1.54 9.19 4.62
N GLY A 65 -0.93 8.72 5.71
CA GLY A 65 -1.64 8.25 6.88
C GLY A 65 -2.16 6.83 6.78
N LEU A 66 -1.75 6.07 5.76
CA LEU A 66 -2.26 4.71 5.54
C LEU A 66 -1.52 3.65 6.33
N ILE A 67 -0.25 3.90 6.64
CA ILE A 67 0.56 2.99 7.46
C ILE A 67 1.25 3.77 8.55
N GLU A 68 1.69 3.04 9.57
CA GLU A 68 2.44 3.60 10.69
C GLU A 68 3.77 2.88 10.80
N ARG A 69 4.79 3.66 11.14
CA ARG A 69 6.13 3.15 11.40
C ARG A 69 6.31 3.09 12.90
N ILE A 70 6.63 1.91 13.42
CA ILE A 70 6.78 1.68 14.86
C ILE A 70 8.25 1.42 15.16
N GLU A 71 8.83 2.23 16.03
CA GLU A 71 10.17 2.00 16.53
C GLU A 71 10.09 1.42 17.93
N TYR A 72 10.79 0.31 18.13
CA TYR A 72 10.88 -0.33 19.43
C TYR A 72 12.23 0.03 20.06
N GLN A 73 12.17 0.49 21.31
CA GLN A 73 13.41 0.81 22.03
C GLN A 73 14.03 -0.46 22.56
N GLN A 74 14.94 -0.99 21.77
CA GLN A 74 15.65 -2.21 22.13
C GLN A 74 17.01 -2.23 21.39
N ILE A 75 17.88 -3.17 21.75
CA ILE A 75 19.19 -3.36 21.12
C ILE A 75 19.25 -4.79 20.60
N PRO A 76 19.41 -4.99 19.27
CA PRO A 76 19.44 -3.98 18.21
C PRO A 76 18.08 -3.32 18.01
N PRO A 77 18.05 -2.11 17.43
CA PRO A 77 16.78 -1.40 17.20
C PRO A 77 15.86 -2.21 16.28
N LYS A 78 14.56 -2.11 16.54
CA LYS A 78 13.56 -2.80 15.75
C LYS A 78 12.58 -1.78 15.20
N VAL A 79 12.33 -1.84 13.90
CA VAL A 79 11.33 -1.00 13.23
C VAL A 79 10.37 -1.90 12.48
N GLU A 80 9.08 -1.67 12.68
CA GLU A 80 8.04 -2.39 11.95
C GLU A 80 7.07 -1.41 11.33
N TYR A 81 6.39 -1.86 10.29
CA TYR A 81 5.32 -1.11 9.62
C TYR A 81 4.02 -1.86 9.82
N LYS A 82 2.95 -1.12 10.02
CA LYS A 82 1.61 -1.71 10.15
C LYS A 82 0.58 -0.78 9.51
N LEU A 83 -0.61 -1.30 9.24
CA LEU A 83 -1.70 -0.45 8.77
C LEU A 83 -2.15 0.48 9.89
N SER A 84 -2.45 1.73 9.53
CA SER A 84 -3.09 2.66 10.44
C SER A 84 -4.58 2.33 10.56
N ASP A 85 -5.31 3.05 11.41
CA ASP A 85 -6.74 2.84 11.54
C ASP A 85 -7.48 3.02 10.21
N ILE A 86 -7.14 4.09 9.46
CA ILE A 86 -7.77 4.30 8.14
C ILE A 86 -7.27 3.26 7.13
N GLY A 87 -6.02 2.84 7.25
CA GLY A 87 -5.47 1.77 6.42
C GLY A 87 -6.19 0.44 6.65
N GLU A 88 -6.55 0.14 7.91
CA GLU A 88 -7.31 -1.06 8.23
C GLU A 88 -8.67 -1.07 7.53
N LYS A 89 -9.29 0.09 7.36
CA LYS A 89 -10.57 0.19 6.65
C LYS A 89 -10.46 -0.15 5.18
N PHE A 90 -9.24 -0.17 4.65
CA PHE A 90 -9.00 -0.55 3.27
C PHE A 90 -9.07 -2.07 3.04
N ARG A 91 -9.14 -2.87 4.10
CA ARG A 91 -9.22 -4.34 3.97
C ARG A 91 -10.36 -4.78 3.06
N LYS A 92 -11.53 -4.17 3.22
CA LYS A 92 -12.69 -4.53 2.41
C LYS A 92 -12.49 -4.18 0.95
N VAL A 93 -11.76 -3.09 0.68
CA VAL A 93 -11.44 -2.70 -0.70
C VAL A 93 -10.46 -3.70 -1.30
N LEU A 94 -9.44 -4.09 -0.53
CA LEU A 94 -8.48 -5.10 -0.98
C LEU A 94 -9.18 -6.41 -1.32
N LYS A 95 -10.18 -6.81 -0.55
CA LYS A 95 -10.93 -8.03 -0.82
C LYS A 95 -11.65 -7.95 -2.16
N GLU A 96 -12.30 -6.83 -2.43
CA GLU A 96 -12.99 -6.62 -3.70
C GLU A 96 -11.99 -6.56 -4.86
N LEU A 97 -10.83 -5.95 -4.63
CA LEU A 97 -9.77 -5.91 -5.64
C LEU A 97 -9.25 -7.31 -5.95
N GLU A 98 -9.15 -8.16 -4.94
CA GLU A 98 -8.74 -9.55 -5.14
C GLU A 98 -9.72 -10.27 -6.08
N ILE A 99 -11.01 -10.11 -5.81
CA ILE A 99 -12.04 -10.73 -6.63
C ILE A 99 -11.97 -10.24 -8.08
N TRP A 100 -11.97 -8.94 -8.26
CA TRP A 100 -11.91 -8.35 -9.58
C TRP A 100 -10.60 -8.68 -10.28
N GLY A 101 -9.49 -8.62 -9.53
CA GLY A 101 -8.17 -8.91 -10.07
C GLY A 101 -8.08 -10.33 -10.61
N ASN A 102 -8.64 -11.30 -9.89
CA ASN A 102 -8.66 -12.68 -10.34
C ASN A 102 -9.46 -12.84 -11.63
N GLU A 103 -10.58 -12.14 -11.74
CA GLU A 103 -11.39 -12.15 -12.96
C GLU A 103 -10.62 -11.54 -14.13
N TYR A 104 -9.89 -10.46 -13.88
CA TYR A 104 -9.11 -9.82 -14.91
C TYR A 104 -7.93 -10.68 -15.35
N ILE A 105 -7.28 -11.38 -14.40
CA ILE A 105 -6.22 -12.34 -14.74
C ILE A 105 -6.75 -13.42 -15.66
N GLN A 106 -7.94 -13.94 -15.37
CA GLN A 106 -8.59 -14.93 -16.22
C GLN A 106 -8.86 -14.38 -17.62
N TYR A 107 -9.34 -13.15 -17.68
CA TYR A 107 -9.56 -12.46 -18.95
C TYR A 107 -8.27 -12.36 -19.76
N LEU A 108 -7.16 -12.00 -19.11
CA LEU A 108 -5.87 -11.89 -19.78
C LEU A 108 -5.39 -13.26 -20.31
N ASN A 109 -5.60 -14.31 -19.53
CA ASN A 109 -5.21 -15.66 -19.94
C ASN A 109 -6.03 -16.16 -21.13
N ASP A 110 -7.31 -15.81 -21.16
CA ASP A 110 -8.21 -16.23 -22.22
C ASP A 110 -7.95 -15.52 -23.54
N LYS A 111 -7.22 -14.41 -23.53
CA LYS A 111 -6.88 -13.67 -24.74
C LYS A 111 -5.78 -14.32 -25.55
N GLU A 112 -5.04 -15.23 -24.99
CA GLU A 112 -3.91 -15.89 -25.68
C GLU A 112 -4.36 -17.04 -26.54
#